data_c2d6a296a4f4fc7d4f81dfe0b3a7e4a8
#
_entry.id   c2d6a296a4f4fc7d4f81dfe0b3a7e4a8
#
_cell.length_a   1.000
_cell.length_b   1.000
_cell.length_c   1.000
_cell.angle_alpha   90.00
_cell.angle_beta   90.00
_cell.angle_gamma   90.00
#
_symmetry.space_group_name_H-M   'P 1'
#
loop_
_entity.id
_entity.type
_entity.pdbx_description
1 polymer ?
#
loop_
_entity_poly.entity_id
_entity_poly.type
_entity_poly.pdbx_seq_one_letter_code
_entity_poly.pdbx_strand_id
1 'polypeptide(L)'
;SLWTGDTDGRDWKKWETGWGQAVTTPELMVMMRNAGFGAIRVPVSWGVHMDDDGKVYDEWMNRVNEVVDYVLNTGMYCIINVHHDTGADEELAWLVASPEGYARERQRYEELWRQIALRFRDYDQRLLFESYNEMLDEGRSWCFASFSMGYDEAVAEGAYKAINDYAQSFVD
;
A
#
# COMPACT_ATOMS: atom_id res chain seq x y z
N SER A 1 3.53 -8.75 -18.16
CA SER A 1 2.99 -8.06 -16.98
C SER A 1 1.47 -8.09 -17.04
N LEU A 2 0.80 -8.33 -15.92
CA LEU A 2 -0.67 -8.20 -15.79
C LEU A 2 -1.09 -6.72 -15.81
N TRP A 3 -0.13 -5.83 -15.65
CA TRP A 3 -0.27 -4.39 -15.54
C TRP A 3 0.25 -3.71 -16.81
N THR A 4 -0.27 -4.08 -17.98
CA THR A 4 0.09 -3.42 -19.22
C THR A 4 -0.45 -2.01 -19.26
N GLY A 5 0.42 -1.06 -19.45
CA GLY A 5 0.38 0.39 -19.37
C GLY A 5 -0.76 1.20 -19.97
N ASP A 6 -1.94 0.66 -20.11
CA ASP A 6 -3.10 1.31 -20.74
C ASP A 6 -4.33 1.34 -19.81
N THR A 7 -4.12 1.10 -18.49
CA THR A 7 -5.23 1.11 -17.53
C THR A 7 -5.26 2.44 -16.80
N ASP A 8 -6.31 3.22 -17.01
CA ASP A 8 -6.56 4.44 -16.25
C ASP A 8 -6.61 4.11 -14.74
N GLY A 9 -5.83 4.82 -13.94
CA GLY A 9 -5.80 4.68 -12.48
C GLY A 9 -7.15 4.96 -11.79
N ARG A 10 -8.12 5.55 -12.52
CA ARG A 10 -9.50 5.74 -12.06
C ARG A 10 -10.38 4.52 -12.22
N ASP A 11 -10.00 3.57 -13.08
CA ASP A 11 -10.74 2.32 -13.30
C ASP A 11 -10.47 1.30 -12.18
N TRP A 12 -10.95 1.63 -10.97
CA TRP A 12 -10.74 0.81 -9.78
C TRP A 12 -11.14 -0.65 -9.99
N LYS A 13 -12.18 -0.93 -10.78
CA LYS A 13 -12.68 -2.29 -10.99
C LYS A 13 -11.67 -3.15 -11.74
N LYS A 14 -11.06 -2.60 -12.77
CA LYS A 14 -10.01 -3.29 -13.55
C LYS A 14 -8.78 -3.56 -12.70
N TRP A 15 -8.39 -2.59 -11.87
CA TRP A 15 -7.27 -2.75 -10.95
C TRP A 15 -7.57 -3.78 -9.85
N GLU A 16 -8.74 -3.70 -9.20
CA GLU A 16 -9.13 -4.63 -8.14
C GLU A 16 -9.21 -6.08 -8.65
N THR A 17 -9.64 -6.30 -9.89
CA THR A 17 -9.78 -7.65 -10.46
C THR A 17 -8.59 -8.13 -11.27
N GLY A 18 -7.54 -7.34 -11.40
CA GLY A 18 -6.38 -7.60 -12.26
C GLY A 18 -5.64 -8.90 -11.96
N TRP A 19 -5.67 -9.38 -10.72
CA TRP A 19 -5.09 -10.66 -10.30
C TRP A 19 -6.04 -11.85 -10.45
N GLY A 20 -7.19 -11.66 -11.11
CA GLY A 20 -8.17 -12.72 -11.35
C GLY A 20 -9.16 -12.97 -10.20
N GLN A 21 -9.11 -12.17 -9.13
CA GLN A 21 -10.10 -12.21 -8.06
C GLN A 21 -11.40 -11.50 -8.47
N ALA A 22 -12.49 -11.85 -7.80
CA ALA A 22 -13.76 -11.15 -7.93
C ALA A 22 -13.70 -9.78 -7.23
N VAL A 23 -14.59 -8.87 -7.64
CA VAL A 23 -14.81 -7.61 -6.91
C VAL A 23 -15.20 -7.91 -5.46
N THR A 24 -14.57 -7.22 -4.52
CA THR A 24 -14.88 -7.34 -3.09
C THR A 24 -16.27 -6.85 -2.78
N THR A 25 -17.07 -7.64 -2.06
CA THR A 25 -18.44 -7.32 -1.69
C THR A 25 -18.67 -7.37 -0.18
N PRO A 26 -19.73 -6.72 0.33
CA PRO A 26 -20.10 -6.82 1.75
C PRO A 26 -20.35 -8.27 2.20
N GLU A 27 -20.94 -9.10 1.33
CA GLU A 27 -21.25 -10.50 1.62
C GLU A 27 -19.97 -11.32 1.83
N LEU A 28 -18.90 -11.01 1.09
CA LEU A 28 -17.59 -11.63 1.31
C LEU A 28 -17.08 -11.34 2.73
N MET A 29 -17.21 -10.11 3.21
CA MET A 29 -16.79 -9.74 4.56
C MET A 29 -17.64 -10.42 5.63
N VAL A 30 -18.95 -10.54 5.42
CA VAL A 30 -19.84 -11.31 6.29
C VAL A 30 -19.43 -12.78 6.32
N MET A 31 -19.11 -13.38 5.18
CA MET A 31 -18.63 -14.77 5.11
C MET A 31 -17.32 -14.96 5.87
N MET A 32 -16.36 -14.05 5.73
CA MET A 32 -15.09 -14.07 6.48
C MET A 32 -15.34 -13.95 7.98
N ARG A 33 -16.22 -13.06 8.40
CA ARG A 33 -16.59 -12.91 9.82
C ARG A 33 -17.21 -14.20 10.38
N ASN A 34 -18.11 -14.82 9.63
CA ASN A 34 -18.76 -16.08 10.01
C ASN A 34 -17.77 -17.27 10.06
N ALA A 35 -16.72 -17.21 9.25
CA ALA A 35 -15.62 -18.18 9.29
C ALA A 35 -14.67 -17.99 10.50
N GLY A 36 -14.88 -16.93 11.31
CA GLY A 36 -14.15 -16.70 12.55
C GLY A 36 -13.02 -15.67 12.45
N PHE A 37 -12.84 -14.98 11.31
CA PHE A 37 -11.84 -13.93 11.21
C PHE A 37 -12.20 -12.73 12.10
N GLY A 38 -11.21 -12.17 12.78
CA GLY A 38 -11.34 -10.96 13.61
C GLY A 38 -10.78 -9.70 12.98
N ALA A 39 -9.99 -9.85 11.91
CA ALA A 39 -9.39 -8.74 11.17
C ALA A 39 -9.21 -9.10 9.70
N ILE A 40 -9.25 -8.09 8.84
CA ILE A 40 -8.95 -8.19 7.41
C ILE A 40 -7.86 -7.17 7.09
N ARG A 41 -6.77 -7.62 6.48
CA ARG A 41 -5.78 -6.75 5.86
C ARG A 41 -6.17 -6.53 4.40
N VAL A 42 -6.34 -5.28 4.03
CA VAL A 42 -6.68 -4.85 2.67
C VAL A 42 -5.44 -4.21 2.05
N PRO A 43 -4.70 -4.95 1.21
CA PRO A 43 -3.56 -4.41 0.48
C PRO A 43 -4.00 -3.34 -0.51
N VAL A 44 -3.42 -2.15 -0.44
CA VAL A 44 -3.79 -1.02 -1.31
C VAL A 44 -2.54 -0.45 -1.98
N SER A 45 -2.53 -0.43 -3.31
CA SER A 45 -1.53 0.29 -4.10
C SER A 45 -2.04 1.69 -4.43
N TRP A 46 -1.16 2.67 -4.44
CA TRP A 46 -1.55 4.09 -4.55
C TRP A 46 -0.92 4.81 -5.73
N GLY A 47 0.34 4.49 -6.09
CA GLY A 47 1.14 5.27 -7.04
C GLY A 47 0.48 5.45 -8.40
N VAL A 48 -0.12 4.40 -8.95
CA VAL A 48 -0.85 4.42 -10.24
C VAL A 48 -2.24 5.06 -10.13
N HIS A 49 -2.69 5.35 -8.92
CA HIS A 49 -3.97 5.97 -8.60
C HIS A 49 -3.83 7.43 -8.15
N MET A 50 -2.69 8.05 -8.45
CA MET A 50 -2.41 9.46 -8.20
C MET A 50 -2.17 10.20 -9.51
N ASP A 51 -2.47 11.49 -9.52
CA ASP A 51 -2.07 12.39 -10.60
C ASP A 51 -0.61 12.85 -10.44
N ASP A 52 -0.14 13.68 -11.38
CA ASP A 52 1.24 14.21 -11.41
C ASP A 52 1.57 15.09 -10.19
N ASP A 53 0.56 15.66 -9.54
CA ASP A 53 0.68 16.46 -8.32
C ASP A 53 0.64 15.60 -7.03
N GLY A 54 0.50 14.26 -7.17
CA GLY A 54 0.43 13.31 -6.06
C GLY A 54 -0.93 13.24 -5.37
N LYS A 55 -1.99 13.81 -5.99
CA LYS A 55 -3.35 13.69 -5.48
C LYS A 55 -3.95 12.35 -5.88
N VAL A 56 -4.44 11.61 -4.89
CA VAL A 56 -5.16 10.34 -5.11
C VAL A 56 -6.48 10.61 -5.84
N TYR A 57 -6.76 9.85 -6.89
CA TYR A 57 -8.03 9.93 -7.61
C TYR A 57 -9.20 9.59 -6.70
N ASP A 58 -10.26 10.40 -6.77
CA ASP A 58 -11.43 10.28 -5.91
C ASP A 58 -12.11 8.92 -6.09
N GLU A 59 -12.12 8.36 -7.30
CA GLU A 59 -12.69 7.05 -7.60
C GLU A 59 -11.97 5.95 -6.82
N TRP A 60 -10.64 5.99 -6.73
CA TRP A 60 -9.86 5.02 -5.97
C TRP A 60 -10.05 5.20 -4.47
N MET A 61 -9.91 6.41 -3.97
CA MET A 61 -10.09 6.72 -2.55
C MET A 61 -11.50 6.32 -2.07
N ASN A 62 -12.54 6.57 -2.88
CA ASN A 62 -13.91 6.15 -2.57
C ASN A 62 -14.04 4.63 -2.54
N ARG A 63 -13.40 3.91 -3.47
CA ARG A 63 -13.43 2.45 -3.47
C ARG A 63 -12.72 1.85 -2.26
N VAL A 64 -11.55 2.37 -1.90
CA VAL A 64 -10.85 1.94 -0.68
C VAL A 64 -11.73 2.17 0.55
N ASN A 65 -12.35 3.33 0.66
CA ASN A 65 -13.27 3.64 1.76
C ASN A 65 -14.46 2.65 1.80
N GLU A 66 -15.06 2.35 0.66
CA GLU A 66 -16.16 1.40 0.56
C GLU A 66 -15.77 0.01 1.09
N VAL A 67 -14.59 -0.49 0.72
CA VAL A 67 -14.08 -1.79 1.20
C VAL A 67 -13.78 -1.75 2.69
N VAL A 68 -13.21 -0.65 3.20
CA VAL A 68 -13.00 -0.44 4.64
C VAL A 68 -14.33 -0.52 5.39
N ASP A 69 -15.37 0.15 4.88
CA ASP A 69 -16.70 0.13 5.48
C ASP A 69 -17.31 -1.28 5.48
N TYR A 70 -17.11 -2.07 4.42
CA TYR A 70 -17.55 -3.47 4.39
C TYR A 70 -16.95 -4.28 5.52
N VAL A 71 -15.64 -4.12 5.80
CA VAL A 71 -14.95 -4.82 6.88
C VAL A 71 -15.48 -4.37 8.24
N LEU A 72 -15.46 -3.05 8.50
CA LEU A 72 -15.81 -2.48 9.80
C LEU A 72 -17.28 -2.73 10.17
N ASN A 73 -18.19 -2.75 9.19
CA ASN A 73 -19.62 -3.03 9.41
C ASN A 73 -19.87 -4.47 9.92
N THR A 74 -18.94 -5.39 9.73
CA THR A 74 -19.02 -6.74 10.33
C THR A 74 -18.49 -6.81 11.77
N GLY A 75 -17.95 -5.72 12.30
CA GLY A 75 -17.29 -5.66 13.60
C GLY A 75 -15.85 -6.18 13.63
N MET A 76 -15.26 -6.48 12.47
CA MET A 76 -13.84 -6.84 12.33
C MET A 76 -12.95 -5.59 12.37
N TYR A 77 -11.67 -5.80 12.66
CA TYR A 77 -10.61 -4.80 12.41
C TYR A 77 -10.27 -4.76 10.91
N CYS A 78 -9.95 -3.58 10.42
CA CYS A 78 -9.46 -3.37 9.07
C CYS A 78 -8.05 -2.79 9.12
N ILE A 79 -7.12 -3.35 8.34
CA ILE A 79 -5.76 -2.84 8.19
C ILE A 79 -5.60 -2.43 6.74
N ILE A 80 -5.31 -1.17 6.45
CA ILE A 80 -4.93 -0.68 5.12
C ILE A 80 -3.48 -0.23 5.11
N ASN A 81 -2.82 -0.35 3.96
CA ASN A 81 -1.40 -0.05 3.83
C ASN A 81 -1.06 0.62 2.49
N VAL A 82 0.24 0.89 2.32
CA VAL A 82 0.88 1.16 1.04
C VAL A 82 1.53 -0.15 0.58
N HIS A 83 0.98 -0.79 -0.49
CA HIS A 83 1.32 -2.19 -0.80
C HIS A 83 2.31 -2.35 -1.94
N HIS A 84 1.88 -2.43 -3.21
CA HIS A 84 2.78 -2.60 -4.35
C HIS A 84 3.52 -1.33 -4.78
N ASP A 85 3.31 -0.23 -4.09
CA ASP A 85 4.15 0.98 -4.15
C ASP A 85 5.58 0.72 -3.68
N THR A 86 5.78 -0.43 -3.04
CA THR A 86 7.04 -0.99 -2.56
C THR A 86 7.24 -2.41 -3.10
N GLY A 87 8.39 -3.00 -2.86
CA GLY A 87 8.63 -4.40 -3.19
C GLY A 87 9.31 -4.63 -4.53
N ALA A 88 9.07 -5.80 -5.12
CA ALA A 88 9.77 -6.27 -6.29
C ALA A 88 9.09 -5.94 -7.64
N ASP A 89 7.93 -5.30 -7.62
CA ASP A 89 7.22 -4.92 -8.84
C ASP A 89 7.79 -3.61 -9.39
N GLU A 90 8.66 -3.71 -10.38
CA GLU A 90 9.35 -2.55 -10.98
C GLU A 90 8.41 -1.58 -11.72
N GLU A 91 7.20 -2.01 -12.07
CA GLU A 91 6.22 -1.16 -12.76
C GLU A 91 5.38 -0.33 -11.79
N LEU A 92 5.19 -0.83 -10.57
CA LEU A 92 4.34 -0.19 -9.57
C LEU A 92 5.13 0.45 -8.43
N ALA A 93 6.28 -0.15 -8.05
CA ALA A 93 7.05 0.31 -6.91
C ALA A 93 7.77 1.63 -7.21
N TRP A 94 7.41 2.66 -6.47
CA TRP A 94 8.05 3.98 -6.51
C TRP A 94 8.78 4.32 -5.21
N LEU A 95 8.50 3.60 -4.12
CA LEU A 95 9.19 3.72 -2.85
C LEU A 95 10.36 2.73 -2.81
N VAL A 96 11.56 3.22 -2.63
CA VAL A 96 12.80 2.45 -2.64
C VAL A 96 13.52 2.60 -1.30
N ALA A 97 13.96 1.47 -0.73
CA ALA A 97 14.73 1.43 0.52
C ALA A 97 16.19 1.86 0.27
N SER A 98 16.40 3.12 -0.04
CA SER A 98 17.72 3.74 -0.12
C SER A 98 17.67 5.18 0.37
N PRO A 99 18.79 5.76 0.86
CA PRO A 99 18.83 7.17 1.27
C PRO A 99 18.40 8.13 0.16
N GLU A 100 18.81 7.85 -1.08
CA GLU A 100 18.46 8.63 -2.28
C GLU A 100 16.97 8.48 -2.61
N GLY A 101 16.44 7.24 -2.52
CA GLY A 101 15.03 6.95 -2.72
C GLY A 101 14.15 7.70 -1.72
N TYR A 102 14.50 7.64 -0.44
CA TYR A 102 13.81 8.38 0.60
C TYR A 102 13.87 9.89 0.38
N ALA A 103 15.06 10.44 0.09
CA ALA A 103 15.22 11.88 -0.14
C ALA A 103 14.37 12.39 -1.32
N ARG A 104 14.19 11.55 -2.37
CA ARG A 104 13.40 11.87 -3.55
C ARG A 104 11.89 11.80 -3.29
N GLU A 105 11.44 10.75 -2.58
CA GLU A 105 10.02 10.40 -2.49
C GLU A 105 9.36 10.82 -1.16
N ARG A 106 10.13 11.25 -0.17
CA ARG A 106 9.62 11.59 1.17
C ARG A 106 8.37 12.48 1.13
N GLN A 107 8.45 13.59 0.41
CA GLN A 107 7.35 14.57 0.39
C GLN A 107 6.07 13.98 -0.21
N ARG A 108 6.19 13.18 -1.28
CA ARG A 108 5.07 12.50 -1.93
C ARG A 108 4.46 11.44 -1.00
N TYR A 109 5.30 10.73 -0.27
CA TYR A 109 4.87 9.71 0.70
C TYR A 109 4.13 10.33 1.90
N GLU A 110 4.65 11.41 2.46
CA GLU A 110 4.00 12.15 3.54
C GLU A 110 2.66 12.73 3.08
N GLU A 111 2.59 13.29 1.88
CA GLU A 111 1.35 13.82 1.32
C GLU A 111 0.30 12.72 1.05
N LEU A 112 0.72 11.55 0.57
CA LEU A 112 -0.15 10.39 0.43
C LEU A 112 -0.78 10.01 1.78
N TRP A 113 0.03 9.84 2.82
CA TRP A 113 -0.47 9.48 4.14
C TRP A 113 -1.35 10.58 4.76
N ARG A 114 -1.04 11.84 4.49
CA ARG A 114 -1.89 12.96 4.89
C ARG A 114 -3.30 12.86 4.25
N GLN A 115 -3.39 12.52 2.97
CA GLN A 115 -4.68 12.33 2.28
C GLN A 115 -5.45 11.15 2.87
N ILE A 116 -4.78 10.01 3.13
CA ILE A 116 -5.38 8.83 3.74
C ILE A 116 -5.89 9.18 5.16
N ALA A 117 -5.05 9.77 5.98
CA ALA A 117 -5.41 10.15 7.35
C ALA A 117 -6.58 11.13 7.40
N LEU A 118 -6.62 12.12 6.50
CA LEU A 118 -7.74 13.05 6.40
C LEU A 118 -9.04 12.37 5.98
N ARG A 119 -8.98 11.41 5.05
CA ARG A 119 -10.15 10.65 4.59
C ARG A 119 -10.77 9.85 5.73
N PHE A 120 -9.95 9.23 6.56
CA PHE A 120 -10.37 8.30 7.61
C PHE A 120 -10.32 8.88 9.02
N ARG A 121 -10.16 10.19 9.21
CA ARG A 121 -9.96 10.86 10.50
C ARG A 121 -11.08 10.63 11.52
N ASP A 122 -12.31 10.38 11.06
CA ASP A 122 -13.49 10.19 11.89
C ASP A 122 -13.79 8.69 12.16
N TYR A 123 -12.91 7.79 11.73
CA TYR A 123 -13.01 6.35 11.99
C TYR A 123 -12.48 5.99 13.37
N ASP A 124 -12.96 4.87 13.92
CA ASP A 124 -12.56 4.42 15.25
C ASP A 124 -11.30 3.52 15.21
N GLN A 125 -10.86 3.06 16.38
CA GLN A 125 -9.65 2.26 16.60
C GLN A 125 -9.67 0.89 15.90
N ARG A 126 -10.72 0.50 15.20
CA ARG A 126 -10.76 -0.73 14.41
C ARG A 126 -10.17 -0.57 13.01
N LEU A 127 -9.98 0.68 12.56
CA LEU A 127 -9.19 0.95 11.36
C LEU A 127 -7.74 1.19 11.76
N LEU A 128 -6.84 0.34 11.25
CA LEU A 128 -5.41 0.41 11.48
C LEU A 128 -4.69 0.78 10.19
N PHE A 129 -3.66 1.59 10.32
CA PHE A 129 -2.78 1.97 9.21
C PHE A 129 -1.45 1.24 9.32
N GLU A 130 -0.98 0.68 8.22
CA GLU A 130 0.33 0.05 8.10
C GLU A 130 1.16 0.84 7.10
N SER A 131 2.29 1.34 7.54
CA SER A 131 3.15 2.28 6.84
C SER A 131 3.47 1.88 5.39
N TYR A 132 3.93 0.65 5.18
CA TYR A 132 4.28 0.08 3.88
C TYR A 132 4.36 -1.45 3.95
N ASN A 133 4.35 -2.08 2.76
CA ASN A 133 4.63 -3.50 2.58
C ASN A 133 6.11 -3.66 2.21
N GLU A 134 6.66 -4.83 2.13
CA GLU A 134 7.93 -5.32 1.57
C GLU A 134 8.87 -4.25 0.97
N MET A 135 9.41 -3.35 1.80
CA MET A 135 10.27 -2.26 1.35
C MET A 135 11.64 -2.81 0.89
N LEU A 136 11.98 -2.64 -0.37
CA LEU A 136 13.21 -3.13 -0.99
C LEU A 136 14.05 -1.99 -1.58
N ASP A 137 15.37 -2.22 -1.66
CA ASP A 137 16.27 -1.42 -2.49
C ASP A 137 16.19 -1.86 -3.97
N GLU A 138 16.75 -1.08 -4.89
CA GLU A 138 16.73 -1.37 -6.34
C GLU A 138 17.37 -2.73 -6.67
N GLY A 139 18.45 -3.11 -5.98
CA GLY A 139 19.14 -4.39 -6.14
C GLY A 139 18.51 -5.53 -5.36
N ARG A 140 17.51 -5.26 -4.51
CA ARG A 140 16.92 -6.25 -3.59
C ARG A 140 17.97 -6.93 -2.72
N SER A 141 18.98 -6.18 -2.31
CA SER A 141 20.23 -6.69 -1.75
C SER A 141 20.38 -6.55 -0.24
N TRP A 142 19.38 -5.97 0.45
CA TRP A 142 19.41 -5.85 1.90
C TRP A 142 18.88 -7.08 2.65
N CYS A 143 18.33 -8.07 1.94
CA CYS A 143 17.75 -9.27 2.54
C CYS A 143 18.15 -10.53 1.80
N PHE A 144 17.98 -11.69 2.44
CA PHE A 144 18.26 -13.01 1.89
C PHE A 144 17.05 -13.67 1.23
N ALA A 145 16.09 -12.90 0.74
CA ALA A 145 14.93 -13.44 0.05
C ALA A 145 15.34 -14.09 -1.29
N SER A 146 14.53 -15.05 -1.75
CA SER A 146 14.81 -15.79 -2.99
C SER A 146 14.81 -14.90 -4.25
N PHE A 147 14.20 -13.74 -4.19
CA PHE A 147 14.19 -12.72 -5.24
C PHE A 147 15.32 -11.69 -5.09
N SER A 148 16.15 -11.79 -4.04
CA SER A 148 17.33 -10.94 -3.84
C SER A 148 18.39 -11.22 -4.90
N MET A 149 19.12 -10.16 -5.29
CA MET A 149 20.28 -10.27 -6.18
C MET A 149 21.58 -10.63 -5.43
N GLY A 150 21.48 -10.94 -4.14
CA GLY A 150 22.57 -11.21 -3.23
C GLY A 150 22.64 -10.16 -2.13
N TYR A 151 23.08 -10.55 -0.94
CA TYR A 151 23.22 -9.62 0.18
C TYR A 151 24.47 -8.73 0.04
N ASP A 152 24.28 -7.43 0.18
CA ASP A 152 25.34 -6.42 0.25
C ASP A 152 25.18 -5.65 1.56
N GLU A 153 26.16 -5.77 2.45
CA GLU A 153 26.12 -5.15 3.78
C GLU A 153 26.09 -3.62 3.73
N ALA A 154 26.81 -3.01 2.80
CA ALA A 154 26.84 -1.55 2.66
C ALA A 154 25.49 -1.01 2.16
N VAL A 155 24.85 -1.72 1.22
CA VAL A 155 23.50 -1.39 0.74
C VAL A 155 22.48 -1.62 1.85
N ALA A 156 22.59 -2.73 2.59
CA ALA A 156 21.66 -3.06 3.66
C ALA A 156 21.64 -1.98 4.77
N GLU A 157 22.79 -1.40 5.13
CA GLU A 157 22.87 -0.33 6.13
C GLU A 157 22.10 0.92 5.68
N GLY A 158 22.25 1.32 4.43
CA GLY A 158 21.48 2.42 3.82
C GLY A 158 19.97 2.11 3.73
N ALA A 159 19.64 0.87 3.34
CA ALA A 159 18.26 0.43 3.25
C ALA A 159 17.55 0.43 4.61
N TYR A 160 18.19 -0.07 5.66
CA TYR A 160 17.63 -0.05 7.01
C TYR A 160 17.36 1.38 7.50
N LYS A 161 18.29 2.30 7.21
CA LYS A 161 18.08 3.70 7.53
C LYS A 161 16.87 4.26 6.80
N ALA A 162 16.76 4.06 5.50
CA ALA A 162 15.65 4.57 4.70
C ALA A 162 14.29 3.97 5.15
N ILE A 163 14.25 2.66 5.45
CA ILE A 163 13.07 1.99 6.00
C ILE A 163 12.62 2.68 7.31
N ASN A 164 13.55 2.96 8.22
CA ASN A 164 13.23 3.66 9.45
C ASN A 164 12.81 5.12 9.21
N ASP A 165 13.42 5.81 8.26
CA ASP A 165 13.06 7.19 7.90
C ASP A 165 11.63 7.25 7.32
N TYR A 166 11.23 6.32 6.44
CA TYR A 166 9.84 6.20 5.96
C TYR A 166 8.87 5.86 7.10
N ALA A 167 9.25 4.96 8.01
CA ALA A 167 8.41 4.65 9.16
C ALA A 167 8.23 5.87 10.08
N GLN A 168 9.27 6.67 10.27
CA GLN A 168 9.19 7.91 11.04
C GLN A 168 8.31 8.97 10.36
N SER A 169 8.46 9.17 9.05
CA SER A 169 7.58 10.07 8.28
C SER A 169 6.10 9.66 8.35
N PHE A 170 5.82 8.37 8.47
CA PHE A 170 4.46 7.87 8.65
C PHE A 170 3.87 8.21 10.03
N VAL A 171 4.70 8.25 11.07
CA VAL A 171 4.28 8.53 12.46
C VAL A 171 4.10 10.03 12.71
N ASP A 172 4.92 10.88 12.08
CA ASP A 172 4.92 12.34 12.24
C ASP A 172 3.69 13.02 11.60
#